data_b2753bb071efd4e0c820e4cd3449d33b
#
_entry.id   b2753bb071efd4e0c820e4cd3449d33b
#
_cell.length_a   1.000
_cell.length_b   1.000
_cell.length_c   1.000
_cell.angle_alpha   90.00
_cell.angle_beta   90.00
_cell.angle_gamma   90.00
#
_symmetry.space_group_name_H-M   'P 1'
#
loop_
_entity.id
_entity.type
_entity.pdbx_description
1 polymer ?
#
loop_
_entity_poly.entity_id
_entity_poly.type
_entity_poly.pdbx_seq_one_letter_code
_entity_poly.pdbx_strand_id
1 'polypeptide(L)'
;MAQRRILAVGLLLLFGAAARAETHIIVADHENKTVIKIKEDGTLLWSARNDNGHDVQLLPNGNLLIVCGPTVQEIDKDKKVVHEIGKPTIQSAESAQRLPNGHTVVADNGKHQVLELDEKDQVVWTFDVPNDNKRPTPTMRQVRRLDNGDTLICASTEDKVMEVSPDKKVVWSYALPFPYLATRLANGNTIISSGEGYGSPTGFFVVEVDKDGKTVWQYGGKDPPDDQKLNWPSGFLRLANGDTLISEAHAGQIREVSADKKTVRVIKSPAMKHPCTLVVVDE
;
A
#
# COMPACT_ATOMS: atom_id res chain seq x y z
N MET A 1 4.40 71.89 -38.23
CA MET A 1 4.19 70.45 -38.39
C MET A 1 5.08 69.73 -37.34
N ALA A 2 4.46 69.24 -36.26
CA ALA A 2 5.16 68.59 -35.17
C ALA A 2 4.87 67.11 -35.22
N GLN A 3 5.89 66.28 -35.51
CA GLN A 3 5.81 64.83 -35.47
C GLN A 3 5.82 64.33 -34.05
N ARG A 4 4.75 63.68 -33.58
CA ARG A 4 4.69 62.95 -32.33
C ARG A 4 5.31 61.55 -32.53
N ARG A 5 6.39 61.27 -31.84
CA ARG A 5 6.95 59.89 -31.71
C ARG A 5 6.15 59.14 -30.65
N ILE A 6 5.57 58.02 -31.05
CA ILE A 6 4.91 57.06 -30.16
C ILE A 6 5.99 56.07 -29.66
N LEU A 7 6.29 56.09 -28.35
CA LEU A 7 7.09 55.06 -27.71
C LEU A 7 6.18 53.87 -27.42
N ALA A 8 6.45 52.74 -28.06
CA ALA A 8 5.85 51.46 -27.70
C ALA A 8 6.58 50.89 -26.48
N VAL A 9 5.91 50.84 -25.32
CA VAL A 9 6.39 50.14 -24.13
C VAL A 9 6.05 48.66 -24.31
N GLY A 10 7.07 47.87 -24.62
CA GLY A 10 6.94 46.39 -24.66
C GLY A 10 6.78 45.85 -23.24
N LEU A 11 5.61 45.33 -22.92
CA LEU A 11 5.36 44.60 -21.68
C LEU A 11 5.97 43.19 -21.81
N LEU A 12 7.11 42.95 -21.17
CA LEU A 12 7.72 41.64 -21.05
C LEU A 12 6.92 40.81 -20.04
N LEU A 13 6.01 39.94 -20.51
CA LEU A 13 5.36 38.96 -19.68
C LEU A 13 6.38 37.85 -19.34
N LEU A 14 6.95 37.93 -18.16
CA LEU A 14 7.69 36.81 -17.56
C LEU A 14 6.68 35.71 -17.21
N PHE A 15 6.54 34.73 -18.07
CA PHE A 15 5.92 33.45 -17.70
C PHE A 15 6.86 32.76 -16.72
N GLY A 16 6.63 32.94 -15.43
CA GLY A 16 7.22 32.09 -14.42
C GLY A 16 6.71 30.65 -14.68
N ALA A 17 7.58 29.75 -15.09
CA ALA A 17 7.27 28.31 -15.08
C ALA A 17 6.95 27.96 -13.62
N ALA A 18 5.68 27.64 -13.33
CA ALA A 18 5.33 27.04 -12.06
C ALA A 18 6.17 25.77 -11.94
N ALA A 19 6.99 25.64 -10.90
CA ALA A 19 7.72 24.42 -10.63
C ALA A 19 6.68 23.30 -10.54
N ARG A 20 6.81 22.28 -11.40
CA ARG A 20 5.96 21.09 -11.31
C ARG A 20 6.30 20.40 -10.01
N ALA A 21 5.29 20.04 -9.21
CA ALA A 21 5.49 19.25 -8.00
C ALA A 21 6.33 18.00 -8.34
N GLU A 22 7.37 17.74 -7.56
CA GLU A 22 8.20 16.56 -7.74
C GLU A 22 7.50 15.36 -7.09
N THR A 23 7.32 14.30 -7.86
CA THR A 23 6.70 13.07 -7.36
C THR A 23 7.73 12.20 -6.64
N HIS A 24 7.42 11.82 -5.41
CA HIS A 24 8.25 10.93 -4.59
C HIS A 24 7.47 9.67 -4.19
N ILE A 25 8.20 8.62 -3.84
CA ILE A 25 7.61 7.35 -3.42
C ILE A 25 8.14 7.02 -2.02
N ILE A 26 7.22 6.78 -1.08
CA ILE A 26 7.53 6.25 0.24
C ILE A 26 7.25 4.75 0.21
N VAL A 27 8.22 3.92 0.63
CA VAL A 27 8.17 2.47 0.52
C VAL A 27 8.55 1.84 1.84
N ALA A 28 7.76 0.88 2.32
CA ALA A 28 8.14 -0.02 3.39
C ALA A 28 9.05 -1.11 2.82
N ASP A 29 10.24 -1.31 3.38
CA ASP A 29 11.22 -2.32 2.94
C ASP A 29 11.47 -3.32 4.08
N HIS A 30 11.01 -4.56 3.87
CA HIS A 30 11.03 -5.58 4.90
C HIS A 30 12.46 -6.09 5.20
N GLU A 31 13.28 -6.36 4.17
CA GLU A 31 14.60 -6.95 4.37
C GLU A 31 15.58 -5.95 5.01
N ASN A 32 15.54 -4.70 4.58
CA ASN A 32 16.36 -3.64 5.17
C ASN A 32 15.83 -3.13 6.51
N LYS A 33 14.60 -3.53 6.90
CA LYS A 33 13.92 -3.05 8.10
C LYS A 33 13.83 -1.53 8.15
N THR A 34 13.40 -0.95 7.03
CA THR A 34 13.28 0.49 6.85
C THR A 34 11.97 0.89 6.19
N VAL A 35 11.59 2.14 6.40
CA VAL A 35 10.76 2.89 5.46
C VAL A 35 11.67 3.90 4.78
N ILE A 36 11.59 3.99 3.46
CA ILE A 36 12.43 4.88 2.64
C ILE A 36 11.56 5.83 1.84
N LYS A 37 12.08 7.02 1.55
CA LYS A 37 11.54 7.94 0.55
C LYS A 37 12.54 8.07 -0.58
N ILE A 38 12.08 7.83 -1.80
CA ILE A 38 12.88 7.90 -3.02
C ILE A 38 12.23 8.81 -4.06
N LYS A 39 13.04 9.32 -4.96
CA LYS A 39 12.59 9.94 -6.20
C LYS A 39 12.11 8.87 -7.19
N GLU A 40 11.43 9.29 -8.25
CA GLU A 40 11.01 8.40 -9.33
C GLU A 40 12.18 7.74 -10.10
N ASP A 41 13.37 8.32 -10.04
CA ASP A 41 14.60 7.74 -10.60
C ASP A 41 15.32 6.75 -9.65
N GLY A 42 14.77 6.54 -8.45
CA GLY A 42 15.31 5.65 -7.43
C GLY A 42 16.30 6.31 -6.47
N THR A 43 16.58 7.62 -6.62
CA THR A 43 17.46 8.36 -5.71
C THR A 43 16.86 8.39 -4.30
N LEU A 44 17.63 7.92 -3.31
CA LEU A 44 17.24 7.96 -1.90
C LEU A 44 17.22 9.39 -1.37
N LEU A 45 16.10 9.81 -0.80
CA LEU A 45 15.96 11.09 -0.11
C LEU A 45 16.19 10.95 1.40
N TRP A 46 15.55 9.94 2.01
CA TRP A 46 15.77 9.59 3.41
C TRP A 46 15.32 8.16 3.72
N SER A 47 15.77 7.64 4.87
CA SER A 47 15.29 6.38 5.44
C SER A 47 15.04 6.52 6.93
N ALA A 48 14.10 5.71 7.46
CA ALA A 48 13.87 5.55 8.87
C ALA A 48 13.76 4.06 9.22
N ARG A 49 14.03 3.70 10.49
CA ARG A 49 13.92 2.31 10.94
C ARG A 49 12.46 1.87 10.95
N ASN A 50 12.22 0.64 10.48
CA ASN A 50 10.92 -0.04 10.52
C ASN A 50 11.17 -1.55 10.62
N ASP A 51 11.14 -2.11 11.83
CA ASP A 51 11.58 -3.50 12.10
C ASP A 51 10.74 -4.57 11.41
N ASN A 52 9.57 -4.23 10.87
CA ASN A 52 8.71 -5.15 10.10
C ASN A 52 8.18 -4.52 8.82
N GLY A 53 8.94 -3.82 8.09
CA GLY A 53 8.65 -3.06 6.87
C GLY A 53 7.56 -3.54 5.89
N HIS A 54 6.41 -4.01 6.38
CA HIS A 54 5.33 -4.49 5.53
C HIS A 54 4.31 -3.42 5.17
N ASP A 55 3.99 -2.50 6.08
CA ASP A 55 2.93 -1.52 5.85
C ASP A 55 3.35 -0.09 6.23
N VAL A 56 2.92 0.87 5.42
CA VAL A 56 3.11 2.30 5.63
C VAL A 56 1.90 3.08 5.14
N GLN A 57 1.48 4.06 5.93
CA GLN A 57 0.45 5.04 5.56
C GLN A 57 0.97 6.46 5.80
N LEU A 58 0.80 7.35 4.82
CA LEU A 58 0.98 8.79 5.02
C LEU A 58 -0.27 9.36 5.68
N LEU A 59 -0.09 10.04 6.80
CA LEU A 59 -1.17 10.68 7.55
C LEU A 59 -1.41 12.12 7.08
N PRO A 60 -2.61 12.69 7.28
CA PRO A 60 -2.93 14.07 6.86
C PRO A 60 -2.02 15.15 7.48
N ASN A 61 -1.42 14.88 8.65
CA ASN A 61 -0.47 15.77 9.32
C ASN A 61 0.96 15.66 8.78
N GLY A 62 1.20 14.81 7.76
CA GLY A 62 2.51 14.55 7.16
C GLY A 62 3.34 13.49 7.89
N ASN A 63 2.87 12.95 9.01
CA ASN A 63 3.51 11.84 9.71
C ASN A 63 3.28 10.51 8.96
N LEU A 64 4.05 9.50 9.29
CA LEU A 64 3.85 8.14 8.78
C LEU A 64 3.36 7.22 9.90
N LEU A 65 2.33 6.44 9.61
CA LEU A 65 1.97 5.26 10.39
C LEU A 65 2.71 4.08 9.80
N ILE A 66 3.49 3.37 10.62
CA ILE A 66 4.30 2.22 10.21
C ILE A 66 4.07 1.04 11.13
N VAL A 67 4.25 -0.16 10.60
CA VAL A 67 4.16 -1.40 11.39
C VAL A 67 5.56 -1.90 11.70
N CYS A 68 5.89 -1.99 13.00
CA CYS A 68 7.21 -2.37 13.50
C CYS A 68 7.16 -3.68 14.30
N GLY A 69 6.74 -4.79 13.67
CA GLY A 69 6.61 -6.09 14.31
C GLY A 69 5.55 -6.12 15.41
N PRO A 70 5.93 -6.11 16.71
CA PRO A 70 4.94 -6.16 17.79
C PRO A 70 4.23 -4.82 18.03
N THR A 71 4.58 -3.76 17.29
CA THR A 71 4.04 -2.41 17.51
C THR A 71 3.59 -1.77 16.21
N VAL A 72 2.66 -0.81 16.35
CA VAL A 72 2.32 0.20 15.32
C VAL A 72 2.85 1.53 15.83
N GLN A 73 3.60 2.23 15.00
CA GLN A 73 4.23 3.50 15.35
C GLN A 73 3.78 4.62 14.42
N GLU A 74 3.57 5.80 14.97
CA GLU A 74 3.50 7.04 14.22
C GLU A 74 4.84 7.75 14.36
N ILE A 75 5.48 8.04 13.21
CA ILE A 75 6.75 8.80 13.15
C ILE A 75 6.53 10.14 12.49
N ASP A 76 7.17 11.17 13.03
CA ASP A 76 7.10 12.54 12.48
C ASP A 76 8.06 12.74 11.29
N LYS A 77 8.06 13.94 10.73
CA LYS A 77 8.97 14.34 9.63
C LYS A 77 10.45 14.22 9.99
N ASP A 78 10.81 14.29 11.30
CA ASP A 78 12.16 14.12 11.81
C ASP A 78 12.49 12.65 12.14
N LYS A 79 11.59 11.70 11.81
CA LYS A 79 11.67 10.24 12.01
C LYS A 79 11.69 9.84 13.49
N LYS A 80 11.14 10.70 14.34
CA LYS A 80 10.94 10.39 15.76
C LYS A 80 9.59 9.72 15.96
N VAL A 81 9.56 8.69 16.79
CA VAL A 81 8.31 8.07 17.22
C VAL A 81 7.58 9.07 18.13
N VAL A 82 6.38 9.48 17.70
CA VAL A 82 5.50 10.39 18.45
C VAL A 82 4.33 9.68 19.08
N HIS A 83 3.99 8.47 18.60
CA HIS A 83 2.99 7.59 19.19
C HIS A 83 3.35 6.14 18.91
N GLU A 84 3.11 5.23 19.86
CA GLU A 84 3.35 3.80 19.71
C GLU A 84 2.25 2.99 20.41
N ILE A 85 1.72 2.01 19.71
CA ILE A 85 0.76 1.03 20.22
C ILE A 85 1.44 -0.34 20.19
N GLY A 86 1.51 -1.01 21.34
CA GLY A 86 2.15 -2.31 21.47
C GLY A 86 1.46 -3.18 22.52
N LYS A 87 2.23 -4.08 23.16
CA LYS A 87 1.72 -4.96 24.23
C LYS A 87 1.20 -4.16 25.42
N PRO A 88 0.09 -4.62 26.05
CA PRO A 88 -0.63 -5.86 25.80
C PRO A 88 -1.69 -5.76 24.68
N THR A 89 -1.91 -4.57 24.11
CA THR A 89 -2.99 -4.31 23.14
C THR A 89 -2.78 -5.05 21.83
N ILE A 90 -1.55 -5.00 21.27
CA ILE A 90 -1.14 -5.69 20.06
C ILE A 90 -0.06 -6.73 20.40
N GLN A 91 -0.11 -7.91 19.76
CA GLN A 91 0.93 -8.94 19.91
C GLN A 91 1.89 -9.01 18.73
N SER A 92 1.37 -8.97 17.50
CA SER A 92 2.16 -9.03 16.27
C SER A 92 1.38 -8.37 15.13
N ALA A 93 1.63 -7.08 14.92
CA ALA A 93 0.99 -6.35 13.82
C ALA A 93 1.59 -6.72 12.47
N GLU A 94 0.77 -6.82 11.45
CA GLU A 94 1.17 -7.02 10.05
C GLU A 94 0.78 -5.84 9.17
N SER A 95 -0.37 -5.23 9.42
CA SER A 95 -0.79 -3.99 8.79
C SER A 95 -1.56 -3.10 9.75
N ALA A 96 -1.58 -1.80 9.46
CA ALA A 96 -2.34 -0.83 10.24
C ALA A 96 -2.89 0.28 9.34
N GLN A 97 -4.02 0.86 9.75
CA GLN A 97 -4.61 2.02 9.10
C GLN A 97 -5.15 2.99 10.15
N ARG A 98 -4.71 4.24 10.10
CA ARG A 98 -5.35 5.34 10.84
C ARG A 98 -6.58 5.79 10.08
N LEU A 99 -7.71 5.85 10.78
CA LEU A 99 -8.99 6.27 10.23
C LEU A 99 -9.20 7.79 10.39
N PRO A 100 -10.11 8.42 9.61
CA PRO A 100 -10.40 9.84 9.73
C PRO A 100 -10.94 10.27 11.11
N ASN A 101 -11.57 9.36 11.86
CA ASN A 101 -12.06 9.59 13.22
C ASN A 101 -10.99 9.45 14.31
N GLY A 102 -9.71 9.24 13.93
CA GLY A 102 -8.59 9.06 14.85
C GLY A 102 -8.36 7.61 15.31
N HIS A 103 -9.31 6.69 15.05
CA HIS A 103 -9.13 5.28 15.39
C HIS A 103 -8.03 4.62 14.54
N THR A 104 -7.52 3.48 15.01
CA THR A 104 -6.54 2.68 14.27
C THR A 104 -7.05 1.26 14.09
N VAL A 105 -7.14 0.79 12.83
CA VAL A 105 -7.43 -0.61 12.52
C VAL A 105 -6.11 -1.35 12.35
N VAL A 106 -5.98 -2.53 12.94
CA VAL A 106 -4.75 -3.33 12.96
C VAL A 106 -5.04 -4.78 12.64
N ALA A 107 -4.24 -5.39 11.77
CA ALA A 107 -4.16 -6.84 11.61
C ALA A 107 -3.17 -7.38 12.65
N ASP A 108 -3.67 -8.00 13.72
CA ASP A 108 -2.85 -8.62 14.78
C ASP A 108 -2.75 -10.13 14.55
N ASN A 109 -1.67 -10.56 13.91
CA ASN A 109 -1.42 -11.98 13.65
C ASN A 109 -1.15 -12.78 14.92
N GLY A 110 -0.65 -12.14 15.98
CA GLY A 110 -0.40 -12.81 17.26
C GLY A 110 -1.69 -13.24 17.95
N LYS A 111 -2.79 -12.56 17.69
CA LYS A 111 -4.14 -12.89 18.21
C LYS A 111 -5.03 -13.52 17.14
N HIS A 112 -4.63 -13.57 15.87
CA HIS A 112 -5.47 -13.91 14.72
C HIS A 112 -6.72 -13.03 14.65
N GLN A 113 -6.57 -11.74 14.95
CA GLN A 113 -7.68 -10.78 15.04
C GLN A 113 -7.42 -9.52 14.24
N VAL A 114 -8.49 -8.96 13.67
CA VAL A 114 -8.52 -7.54 13.33
C VAL A 114 -8.98 -6.79 14.57
N LEU A 115 -8.24 -5.75 14.93
CA LEU A 115 -8.57 -4.85 16.04
C LEU A 115 -8.91 -3.47 15.48
N GLU A 116 -9.91 -2.79 16.06
CA GLU A 116 -10.07 -1.35 15.95
C GLU A 116 -9.83 -0.74 17.34
N LEU A 117 -8.93 0.23 17.39
CA LEU A 117 -8.54 0.93 18.61
C LEU A 117 -9.03 2.37 18.53
N ASP A 118 -9.54 2.92 19.61
CA ASP A 118 -9.90 4.34 19.69
C ASP A 118 -8.65 5.24 19.85
N GLU A 119 -8.84 6.55 19.96
CA GLU A 119 -7.78 7.54 20.13
C GLU A 119 -6.96 7.36 21.45
N LYS A 120 -7.45 6.53 22.38
CA LYS A 120 -6.78 6.18 23.65
C LYS A 120 -6.19 4.78 23.63
N ASP A 121 -6.07 4.16 22.44
CA ASP A 121 -5.59 2.80 22.22
C ASP A 121 -6.44 1.71 22.91
N GLN A 122 -7.72 2.02 23.22
CA GLN A 122 -8.65 1.04 23.76
C GLN A 122 -9.31 0.26 22.63
N VAL A 123 -9.37 -1.07 22.75
CA VAL A 123 -10.03 -1.92 21.75
C VAL A 123 -11.53 -1.66 21.79
N VAL A 124 -12.11 -1.18 20.68
CA VAL A 124 -13.54 -0.87 20.52
C VAL A 124 -14.26 -1.85 19.61
N TRP A 125 -13.54 -2.54 18.73
CA TRP A 125 -14.09 -3.58 17.87
C TRP A 125 -13.03 -4.63 17.55
N THR A 126 -13.46 -5.89 17.39
CA THR A 126 -12.59 -7.01 17.00
C THR A 126 -13.29 -7.92 16.02
N PHE A 127 -12.52 -8.60 15.18
CA PHE A 127 -12.99 -9.69 14.34
C PHE A 127 -11.98 -10.82 14.35
N ASP A 128 -12.40 -12.05 14.71
CA ASP A 128 -11.55 -13.23 14.69
C ASP A 128 -11.42 -13.74 13.25
N VAL A 129 -10.18 -13.81 12.75
CA VAL A 129 -9.92 -14.34 11.42
C VAL A 129 -9.57 -15.82 11.54
N PRO A 130 -10.30 -16.71 10.85
CA PRO A 130 -10.00 -18.14 10.86
C PRO A 130 -8.56 -18.43 10.47
N ASN A 131 -7.96 -19.45 11.10
CA ASN A 131 -6.63 -19.98 10.78
C ASN A 131 -6.69 -21.51 10.72
N ASP A 132 -7.69 -22.04 10.01
CA ASP A 132 -7.98 -23.47 9.96
C ASP A 132 -6.91 -24.24 9.19
N ASN A 133 -6.31 -23.63 8.18
CA ASN A 133 -5.26 -24.22 7.35
C ASN A 133 -3.90 -24.37 8.06
N LYS A 134 -3.71 -23.74 9.22
CA LYS A 134 -2.49 -23.83 10.07
C LYS A 134 -1.18 -23.68 9.30
N ARG A 135 -1.17 -22.83 8.27
CA ARG A 135 0.03 -22.55 7.50
C ARG A 135 1.04 -21.76 8.33
N PRO A 136 2.35 -21.93 8.13
CA PRO A 136 3.39 -21.20 8.86
C PRO A 136 3.56 -19.75 8.40
N THR A 137 2.54 -19.17 7.79
CA THR A 137 2.52 -17.80 7.25
C THR A 137 1.63 -16.91 8.13
N PRO A 138 1.77 -15.59 8.06
CA PRO A 138 0.84 -14.70 8.72
C PRO A 138 -0.61 -14.98 8.30
N THR A 139 -1.51 -15.07 9.28
CA THR A 139 -2.94 -15.32 9.05
C THR A 139 -3.55 -14.27 8.13
N MET A 140 -3.16 -13.01 8.36
CA MET A 140 -3.57 -11.85 7.58
C MET A 140 -2.34 -11.09 7.09
N ARG A 141 -2.41 -10.56 5.87
CA ARG A 141 -1.38 -9.66 5.33
C ARG A 141 -1.79 -8.20 5.35
N GLN A 142 -3.07 -7.93 5.17
CA GLN A 142 -3.56 -6.56 5.18
C GLN A 142 -5.00 -6.48 5.69
N VAL A 143 -5.29 -5.35 6.33
CA VAL A 143 -6.64 -4.92 6.70
C VAL A 143 -6.84 -3.47 6.29
N ARG A 144 -8.01 -3.15 5.73
CA ARG A 144 -8.41 -1.77 5.39
C ARG A 144 -9.89 -1.56 5.71
N ARG A 145 -10.19 -0.48 6.43
CA ARG A 145 -11.56 0.00 6.61
C ARG A 145 -12.00 0.69 5.33
N LEU A 146 -13.18 0.37 4.86
CA LEU A 146 -13.80 0.98 3.69
C LEU A 146 -14.69 2.17 4.11
N ASP A 147 -15.01 3.04 3.14
CA ASP A 147 -15.84 4.24 3.39
C ASP A 147 -17.27 3.91 3.86
N ASN A 148 -17.78 2.72 3.50
CA ASN A 148 -19.08 2.22 3.96
C ASN A 148 -19.06 1.67 5.39
N GLY A 149 -17.90 1.65 6.05
CA GLY A 149 -17.69 1.12 7.39
C GLY A 149 -17.32 -0.37 7.44
N ASP A 150 -17.37 -1.09 6.33
CA ASP A 150 -16.93 -2.48 6.25
C ASP A 150 -15.41 -2.59 6.30
N THR A 151 -14.89 -3.77 6.59
CA THR A 151 -13.46 -4.02 6.69
C THR A 151 -13.03 -5.05 5.66
N LEU A 152 -12.13 -4.66 4.77
CA LEU A 152 -11.51 -5.55 3.78
C LEU A 152 -10.29 -6.24 4.42
N ILE A 153 -10.23 -7.56 4.35
CA ILE A 153 -9.22 -8.40 5.02
C ILE A 153 -8.60 -9.36 4.01
N CYS A 154 -7.27 -9.32 3.87
CA CYS A 154 -6.52 -10.36 3.18
C CYS A 154 -6.26 -11.52 4.16
N ALA A 155 -7.12 -12.52 4.17
CA ALA A 155 -6.99 -13.72 4.99
C ALA A 155 -6.12 -14.74 4.25
N SER A 156 -4.79 -14.55 4.33
CA SER A 156 -3.81 -15.25 3.48
C SER A 156 -3.75 -16.75 3.74
N THR A 157 -3.91 -17.19 4.99
CA THR A 157 -3.95 -18.63 5.32
C THR A 157 -5.24 -19.30 4.86
N GLU A 158 -6.30 -18.55 4.65
CA GLU A 158 -7.61 -19.04 4.20
C GLU A 158 -7.81 -18.91 2.69
N ASP A 159 -6.78 -18.48 1.94
CA ASP A 159 -6.83 -18.30 0.49
C ASP A 159 -8.03 -17.45 0.03
N LYS A 160 -8.28 -16.34 0.72
CA LYS A 160 -9.39 -15.43 0.37
C LYS A 160 -9.15 -13.99 0.84
N VAL A 161 -9.72 -13.08 0.09
CA VAL A 161 -10.05 -11.73 0.57
C VAL A 161 -11.51 -11.74 1.03
N MET A 162 -11.79 -11.11 2.16
CA MET A 162 -13.16 -10.98 2.66
C MET A 162 -13.46 -9.53 3.06
N GLU A 163 -14.71 -9.15 2.90
CA GLU A 163 -15.28 -7.90 3.41
C GLU A 163 -16.20 -8.22 4.57
N VAL A 164 -15.97 -7.60 5.70
CA VAL A 164 -16.67 -7.86 6.96
C VAL A 164 -17.36 -6.58 7.40
N SER A 165 -18.66 -6.66 7.62
CA SER A 165 -19.48 -5.53 8.10
C SER A 165 -19.19 -5.19 9.57
N PRO A 166 -19.60 -4.00 10.06
CA PRO A 166 -19.41 -3.61 11.47
C PRO A 166 -20.04 -4.59 12.46
N ASP A 167 -21.13 -5.27 12.07
CA ASP A 167 -21.81 -6.31 12.86
C ASP A 167 -21.19 -7.71 12.67
N LYS A 168 -19.94 -7.75 12.15
CA LYS A 168 -19.08 -8.94 12.05
C LYS A 168 -19.58 -10.03 11.10
N LYS A 169 -20.36 -9.66 10.09
CA LYS A 169 -20.80 -10.60 9.04
C LYS A 169 -19.90 -10.47 7.83
N VAL A 170 -19.51 -11.60 7.24
CA VAL A 170 -18.86 -11.59 5.92
C VAL A 170 -19.94 -11.28 4.88
N VAL A 171 -19.79 -10.11 4.23
CA VAL A 171 -20.78 -9.61 3.23
C VAL A 171 -20.31 -9.83 1.80
N TRP A 172 -19.01 -10.01 1.59
CA TRP A 172 -18.39 -10.36 0.31
C TRP A 172 -17.12 -11.17 0.55
N SER A 173 -16.79 -12.06 -0.38
CA SER A 173 -15.49 -12.74 -0.38
C SER A 173 -15.07 -13.15 -1.79
N TYR A 174 -13.75 -13.19 -2.00
CA TYR A 174 -13.14 -13.66 -3.23
C TYR A 174 -12.02 -14.65 -2.92
N ALA A 175 -12.12 -15.86 -3.45
CA ALA A 175 -11.14 -16.93 -3.24
C ALA A 175 -9.98 -16.78 -4.21
N LEU A 176 -8.77 -16.69 -3.69
CA LEU A 176 -7.52 -16.75 -4.44
C LEU A 176 -6.38 -17.18 -3.52
N PRO A 177 -5.38 -17.93 -4.02
CA PRO A 177 -4.25 -18.36 -3.21
C PRO A 177 -3.43 -17.17 -2.71
N PHE A 178 -3.09 -17.17 -1.42
CA PHE A 178 -2.18 -16.23 -0.78
C PHE A 178 -2.43 -14.75 -1.14
N PRO A 179 -3.62 -14.17 -0.85
CA PRO A 179 -3.82 -12.74 -1.02
C PRO A 179 -2.87 -11.97 -0.10
N TYR A 180 -2.15 -11.00 -0.67
CA TYR A 180 -1.19 -10.19 0.07
C TYR A 180 -1.76 -8.81 0.41
N LEU A 181 -2.12 -8.04 -0.61
CA LEU A 181 -2.80 -6.76 -0.49
C LEU A 181 -4.14 -6.79 -1.23
N ALA A 182 -5.11 -6.03 -0.71
CA ALA A 182 -6.36 -5.76 -1.40
C ALA A 182 -6.81 -4.31 -1.20
N THR A 183 -7.27 -3.68 -2.27
CA THR A 183 -7.79 -2.30 -2.22
C THR A 183 -9.11 -2.23 -2.98
N ARG A 184 -10.13 -1.65 -2.36
CA ARG A 184 -11.38 -1.29 -3.03
C ARG A 184 -11.15 -0.02 -3.83
N LEU A 185 -11.39 -0.08 -5.13
CA LEU A 185 -11.28 1.05 -6.03
C LEU A 185 -12.57 1.90 -6.04
N ALA A 186 -12.47 3.16 -6.48
CA ALA A 186 -13.61 4.08 -6.55
C ALA A 186 -14.74 3.59 -7.48
N ASN A 187 -14.43 2.72 -8.46
CA ASN A 187 -15.41 2.11 -9.36
C ASN A 187 -16.13 0.90 -8.73
N GLY A 188 -15.83 0.56 -7.47
CA GLY A 188 -16.38 -0.59 -6.74
C GLY A 188 -15.66 -1.92 -6.97
N ASN A 189 -14.69 -1.99 -7.90
CA ASN A 189 -13.86 -3.17 -8.09
C ASN A 189 -12.85 -3.34 -6.95
N THR A 190 -12.32 -4.55 -6.80
CA THR A 190 -11.24 -4.84 -5.84
C THR A 190 -10.00 -5.25 -6.60
N ILE A 191 -8.88 -4.54 -6.38
CA ILE A 191 -7.57 -4.95 -6.88
C ILE A 191 -6.84 -5.71 -5.77
N ILE A 192 -6.19 -6.84 -6.12
CA ILE A 192 -5.59 -7.77 -5.18
C ILE A 192 -4.24 -8.23 -5.72
N SER A 193 -3.20 -8.24 -4.89
CA SER A 193 -1.97 -8.95 -5.19
C SER A 193 -1.99 -10.34 -4.57
N SER A 194 -1.44 -11.33 -5.29
CA SER A 194 -1.40 -12.73 -4.87
C SER A 194 -0.01 -13.32 -5.07
N GLY A 195 0.39 -14.12 -4.13
CA GLY A 195 1.65 -14.83 -4.12
C GLY A 195 2.36 -14.73 -2.78
N GLU A 196 3.21 -15.70 -2.51
CA GLU A 196 4.01 -15.75 -1.31
C GLU A 196 5.47 -16.01 -1.65
N GLY A 197 6.40 -15.57 -0.78
CA GLY A 197 7.83 -15.65 -1.02
C GLY A 197 8.39 -17.04 -1.29
N TYR A 198 7.65 -18.07 -0.95
CA TYR A 198 8.05 -19.48 -1.15
C TYR A 198 7.44 -20.11 -2.41
N GLY A 199 6.78 -19.32 -3.24
CA GLY A 199 6.13 -19.75 -4.47
C GLY A 199 4.61 -19.75 -4.38
N SER A 200 3.97 -19.69 -5.53
CA SER A 200 2.52 -19.77 -5.64
C SER A 200 2.14 -20.78 -6.71
N PRO A 201 1.21 -21.71 -6.43
CA PRO A 201 0.77 -22.69 -7.42
C PRO A 201 0.09 -22.03 -8.63
N THR A 202 -0.37 -20.80 -8.49
CA THR A 202 -1.03 -20.00 -9.52
C THR A 202 -0.12 -18.92 -10.11
N GLY A 203 1.17 -18.89 -9.71
CA GLY A 203 2.11 -17.82 -10.06
C GLY A 203 1.88 -16.54 -9.28
N PHE A 204 2.66 -15.53 -9.56
CA PHE A 204 2.58 -14.21 -8.96
C PHE A 204 1.76 -13.28 -9.84
N PHE A 205 0.76 -12.62 -9.30
CA PHE A 205 -0.09 -11.72 -10.08
C PHE A 205 -0.72 -10.61 -9.25
N VAL A 206 -1.15 -9.57 -9.96
CA VAL A 206 -2.08 -8.56 -9.47
C VAL A 206 -3.33 -8.67 -10.31
N VAL A 207 -4.49 -8.81 -9.67
CA VAL A 207 -5.79 -8.99 -10.32
C VAL A 207 -6.77 -7.90 -9.86
N GLU A 208 -7.58 -7.40 -10.78
CA GLU A 208 -8.74 -6.57 -10.47
C GLU A 208 -10.01 -7.38 -10.78
N VAL A 209 -10.89 -7.47 -9.81
CA VAL A 209 -12.18 -8.15 -9.92
C VAL A 209 -13.33 -7.18 -9.68
N ASP A 210 -14.44 -7.40 -10.38
CA ASP A 210 -15.67 -6.66 -10.13
C ASP A 210 -16.39 -7.17 -8.85
N LYS A 211 -17.51 -6.54 -8.51
CA LYS A 211 -18.32 -6.92 -7.33
C LYS A 211 -18.83 -8.39 -7.35
N ASP A 212 -18.95 -8.97 -8.54
CA ASP A 212 -19.43 -10.35 -8.74
C ASP A 212 -18.25 -11.36 -8.78
N GLY A 213 -17.01 -10.88 -8.57
CA GLY A 213 -15.81 -11.70 -8.59
C GLY A 213 -15.27 -12.03 -9.98
N LYS A 214 -15.78 -11.37 -11.03
CA LYS A 214 -15.25 -11.56 -12.38
C LYS A 214 -13.98 -10.75 -12.56
N THR A 215 -12.93 -11.40 -13.05
CA THR A 215 -11.67 -10.72 -13.41
C THR A 215 -11.88 -9.75 -14.57
N VAL A 216 -11.56 -8.47 -14.33
CA VAL A 216 -11.62 -7.40 -15.33
C VAL A 216 -10.24 -6.98 -15.81
N TRP A 217 -9.20 -7.16 -15.00
CA TRP A 217 -7.82 -6.92 -15.34
C TRP A 217 -6.90 -7.85 -14.54
N GLN A 218 -5.80 -8.29 -15.13
CA GLN A 218 -4.77 -9.08 -14.45
C GLN A 218 -3.42 -8.86 -15.10
N TYR A 219 -2.36 -8.77 -14.28
CA TYR A 219 -0.98 -8.73 -14.70
C TYR A 219 -0.19 -9.83 -13.95
N GLY A 220 0.62 -10.61 -14.68
CA GLY A 220 1.24 -11.80 -14.12
C GLY A 220 0.33 -13.03 -14.14
N GLY A 221 0.70 -14.08 -13.41
CA GLY A 221 -0.01 -15.36 -13.31
C GLY A 221 0.90 -16.56 -13.39
N LYS A 222 0.34 -17.75 -13.65
CA LYS A 222 1.08 -19.01 -13.68
C LYS A 222 2.04 -19.09 -14.87
N ASP A 223 1.55 -18.76 -16.07
CA ASP A 223 2.30 -18.85 -17.32
C ASP A 223 2.10 -17.54 -18.11
N PRO A 224 2.50 -16.37 -17.54
CA PRO A 224 2.28 -15.10 -18.21
C PRO A 224 3.30 -14.90 -19.34
N PRO A 225 3.07 -13.98 -20.27
CA PRO A 225 4.11 -13.48 -21.18
C PRO A 225 5.36 -13.07 -20.41
N ASP A 226 6.55 -13.19 -21.01
CA ASP A 226 7.82 -12.94 -20.31
C ASP A 226 7.93 -11.52 -19.74
N ASP A 227 7.38 -10.53 -20.42
CA ASP A 227 7.33 -9.13 -20.01
C ASP A 227 6.34 -8.86 -18.86
N GLN A 228 5.45 -9.82 -18.56
CA GLN A 228 4.48 -9.74 -17.47
C GLN A 228 4.84 -10.62 -16.26
N LYS A 229 5.98 -11.31 -16.29
CA LYS A 229 6.43 -12.08 -15.13
C LYS A 229 6.73 -11.15 -13.95
N LEU A 230 6.14 -11.48 -12.81
CA LEU A 230 6.36 -10.80 -11.55
C LEU A 230 7.23 -11.66 -10.63
N ASN A 231 7.91 -11.01 -9.69
CA ASN A 231 8.71 -11.65 -8.67
C ASN A 231 8.24 -11.23 -7.26
N TRP A 232 7.16 -11.86 -6.81
CA TRP A 232 6.41 -11.62 -5.58
C TRP A 232 5.87 -10.17 -5.47
N PRO A 233 4.64 -9.91 -5.97
CA PRO A 233 3.99 -8.61 -5.86
C PRO A 233 3.49 -8.37 -4.42
N SER A 234 4.35 -7.86 -3.58
CA SER A 234 4.11 -7.60 -2.15
C SER A 234 3.42 -6.27 -1.88
N GLY A 235 3.26 -5.44 -2.88
CA GLY A 235 2.58 -4.16 -2.79
C GLY A 235 2.10 -3.68 -4.15
N PHE A 236 1.10 -2.82 -4.15
CA PHE A 236 0.68 -2.10 -5.35
C PHE A 236 -0.02 -0.80 -5.00
N LEU A 237 -0.10 0.09 -5.98
CA LEU A 237 -0.91 1.30 -5.93
C LEU A 237 -1.48 1.58 -7.33
N ARG A 238 -2.82 1.70 -7.44
CA ARG A 238 -3.47 2.17 -8.65
C ARG A 238 -3.37 3.69 -8.72
N LEU A 239 -2.77 4.22 -9.75
CA LEU A 239 -2.61 5.64 -9.99
C LEU A 239 -3.87 6.25 -10.63
N ALA A 240 -4.03 7.58 -10.52
CA ALA A 240 -5.17 8.30 -11.08
C ALA A 240 -5.26 8.21 -12.61
N ASN A 241 -4.13 8.02 -13.31
CA ASN A 241 -4.08 7.82 -14.75
C ASN A 241 -4.48 6.39 -15.20
N GLY A 242 -4.76 5.49 -14.24
CA GLY A 242 -5.11 4.09 -14.49
C GLY A 242 -3.91 3.13 -14.48
N ASP A 243 -2.67 3.63 -14.41
CA ASP A 243 -1.49 2.79 -14.27
C ASP A 243 -1.39 2.18 -12.87
N THR A 244 -0.61 1.14 -12.71
CA THR A 244 -0.41 0.46 -11.44
C THR A 244 1.07 0.37 -11.10
N LEU A 245 1.47 0.93 -9.97
CA LEU A 245 2.75 0.63 -9.37
C LEU A 245 2.67 -0.73 -8.67
N ILE A 246 3.64 -1.60 -8.90
CA ILE A 246 3.73 -2.93 -8.28
C ILE A 246 5.09 -3.07 -7.62
N SER A 247 5.13 -3.28 -6.31
CA SER A 247 6.34 -3.63 -5.57
C SER A 247 6.66 -5.10 -5.80
N GLU A 248 7.83 -5.40 -6.34
CA GLU A 248 8.32 -6.76 -6.56
C GLU A 248 9.37 -7.08 -5.50
N ALA A 249 8.94 -7.74 -4.41
CA ALA A 249 9.75 -7.97 -3.23
C ALA A 249 11.09 -8.65 -3.52
N HIS A 250 11.08 -9.77 -4.21
CA HIS A 250 12.32 -10.53 -4.51
C HIS A 250 13.17 -9.90 -5.62
N ALA A 251 12.62 -8.98 -6.39
CA ALA A 251 13.39 -8.27 -7.41
C ALA A 251 13.97 -6.95 -6.90
N GLY A 252 13.57 -6.51 -5.69
CA GLY A 252 14.02 -5.25 -5.09
C GLY A 252 13.68 -4.03 -5.97
N GLN A 253 12.48 -4.01 -6.56
CA GLN A 253 12.09 -2.98 -7.52
C GLN A 253 10.60 -2.65 -7.43
N ILE A 254 10.24 -1.50 -8.00
CA ILE A 254 8.86 -1.12 -8.28
C ILE A 254 8.70 -1.06 -9.79
N ARG A 255 7.66 -1.73 -10.30
CA ARG A 255 7.29 -1.71 -11.72
C ARG A 255 6.04 -0.87 -11.89
N GLU A 256 6.04 0.06 -12.83
CA GLU A 256 4.85 0.75 -13.29
C GLU A 256 4.30 0.04 -14.52
N VAL A 257 3.01 -0.31 -14.45
CA VAL A 257 2.30 -1.05 -15.48
C VAL A 257 1.09 -0.25 -15.92
N SER A 258 0.97 0.00 -17.22
CA SER A 258 -0.17 0.71 -17.80
C SER A 258 -1.46 -0.13 -17.76
N ALA A 259 -2.60 0.53 -17.97
CA ALA A 259 -3.90 -0.14 -18.02
C ALA A 259 -3.97 -1.23 -19.13
N ASP A 260 -3.23 -1.07 -20.23
CA ASP A 260 -3.10 -2.03 -21.33
C ASP A 260 -1.98 -3.08 -21.10
N LYS A 261 -1.52 -3.21 -19.83
CA LYS A 261 -0.60 -4.25 -19.36
C LYS A 261 0.82 -4.16 -19.92
N LYS A 262 1.28 -2.97 -20.26
CA LYS A 262 2.68 -2.74 -20.69
C LYS A 262 3.49 -2.21 -19.51
N THR A 263 4.71 -2.67 -19.36
CA THR A 263 5.66 -2.05 -18.45
C THR A 263 6.01 -0.66 -18.95
N VAL A 264 5.66 0.37 -18.17
CA VAL A 264 5.98 1.78 -18.47
C VAL A 264 7.42 2.07 -18.05
N ARG A 265 7.77 1.68 -16.83
CA ARG A 265 9.12 1.82 -16.26
C ARG A 265 9.35 0.87 -15.09
N VAL A 266 10.62 0.73 -14.72
CA VAL A 266 11.05 0.02 -13.52
C VAL A 266 11.91 0.96 -12.69
N ILE A 267 11.54 1.13 -11.41
CA ILE A 267 12.23 1.97 -10.45
C ILE A 267 13.05 1.06 -9.54
N LYS A 268 14.35 1.31 -9.45
CA LYS A 268 15.30 0.61 -8.59
C LYS A 268 16.04 1.60 -7.71
N SER A 269 16.31 1.19 -6.48
CA SER A 269 17.17 1.97 -5.56
C SER A 269 18.12 1.03 -4.83
N PRO A 270 19.39 1.39 -4.64
CA PRO A 270 20.29 0.60 -3.79
C PRO A 270 19.83 0.47 -2.35
N ALA A 271 18.94 1.37 -1.90
CA ALA A 271 18.32 1.34 -0.58
C ALA A 271 17.08 0.42 -0.49
N MET A 272 16.63 -0.16 -1.60
CA MET A 272 15.43 -0.97 -1.68
C MET A 272 15.80 -2.42 -2.02
N LYS A 273 15.46 -3.36 -1.14
CA LYS A 273 15.74 -4.79 -1.32
C LYS A 273 14.49 -5.64 -1.36
N HIS A 274 13.52 -5.32 -0.52
CA HIS A 274 12.28 -6.07 -0.38
C HIS A 274 11.11 -5.10 -0.20
N PRO A 275 10.77 -4.32 -1.25
CA PRO A 275 9.70 -3.34 -1.18
C PRO A 275 8.35 -4.04 -0.93
N CYS A 276 7.56 -3.47 -0.02
CA CYS A 276 6.21 -3.89 0.30
C CYS A 276 5.21 -2.78 -0.05
N THR A 277 4.39 -2.32 0.89
CA THR A 277 3.45 -1.23 0.59
C THR A 277 4.16 0.06 0.24
N LEU A 278 3.52 0.86 -0.58
CA LEU A 278 4.05 2.13 -1.06
C LEU A 278 2.98 3.24 -1.09
N VAL A 279 3.45 4.48 -0.99
CA VAL A 279 2.64 5.70 -1.09
C VAL A 279 3.33 6.66 -2.04
N VAL A 280 2.57 7.32 -2.91
CA VAL A 280 3.07 8.39 -3.78
C VAL A 280 2.72 9.74 -3.16
N VAL A 281 3.67 10.67 -3.19
CA VAL A 281 3.56 12.04 -2.67
C VAL A 281 4.07 13.03 -3.70
N ASP A 282 3.29 14.09 -3.93
CA ASP A 282 3.69 15.23 -4.76
C ASP A 282 4.07 16.40 -3.85
N GLU A 283 5.30 16.92 -4.00
CA GLU A 283 5.89 18.00 -3.16
C GLU A 283 6.45 19.14 -4.00
#